data_6f00cc73b94d2c179d0a5f14826f06ef
#
_entry.id   6f00cc73b94d2c179d0a5f14826f06ef
#
_cell.length_a   1.000
_cell.length_b   1.000
_cell.length_c   1.000
_cell.angle_alpha   90.00
_cell.angle_beta   90.00
_cell.angle_gamma   90.00
#
_symmetry.space_group_name_H-M   'P 1'
#
loop_
_entity.id
_entity.type
_entity.pdbx_description
1 polymer ?
#
loop_
_entity_poly.entity_id
_entity_poly.type
_entity_poly.pdbx_seq_one_letter_code
_entity_poly.pdbx_strand_id
1 'polypeptide(L)'
;DPKAFIELNDVITNNIYNECEDIELWNGFRLSGIDGSIFEIPDTKALREEFGSVKNQNREVARAKAATIFDLLNKITIKSQIANYKKSERKMATEMIQELINDEVKNDLILFDRGFPSVELFSYLIDNGINFLMRAAKNYSNQIINAKKEDQIISMKYNQNTYQIRVVRFLLSSGEEEILLTTLLDEKYSVAELKKLYFIRWQTEINYDVLKNRLEIENFTSNSKVAIEQDFYATIYLSNMAELARKQSDDIVETRNKGKENKLKYKINTNILIGTLKDEFILLLLEPNKRKRNKKFMKIMNLIAKSVVPIRSERQNPRKERISRGKYKTNHKRCL
;
A
#
# COMPACT_ATOMS: atom_id res chain seq x y z
N ASP A 1 -2.14 -21.08 10.94
CA ASP A 1 -1.86 -21.12 9.50
C ASP A 1 -1.89 -19.69 8.97
N PRO A 2 -0.85 -19.20 8.28
CA PRO A 2 -0.82 -17.86 7.65
C PRO A 2 -1.99 -17.63 6.68
N LYS A 3 -2.46 -18.67 6.00
CA LYS A 3 -3.57 -18.60 5.04
C LYS A 3 -4.85 -18.05 5.65
N ALA A 4 -5.12 -18.36 6.93
CA ALA A 4 -6.32 -17.84 7.59
C ALA A 4 -6.39 -16.30 7.58
N PHE A 5 -5.25 -15.62 7.75
CA PHE A 5 -5.21 -14.15 7.70
C PHE A 5 -5.30 -13.60 6.28
N ILE A 6 -4.80 -14.34 5.28
CA ILE A 6 -4.99 -14.01 3.86
C ILE A 6 -6.48 -14.09 3.52
N GLU A 7 -7.13 -15.22 3.85
CA GLU A 7 -8.58 -15.42 3.61
C GLU A 7 -9.44 -14.36 4.35
N LEU A 8 -9.10 -14.05 5.61
CA LEU A 8 -9.79 -12.98 6.35
C LEU A 8 -9.62 -11.62 5.67
N ASN A 9 -8.43 -11.32 5.15
CA ASN A 9 -8.18 -10.08 4.40
C ASN A 9 -8.98 -10.06 3.10
N ASP A 10 -9.04 -11.17 2.37
CA ASP A 10 -9.82 -11.27 1.12
C ASP A 10 -11.33 -11.10 1.39
N VAL A 11 -11.86 -11.69 2.47
CA VAL A 11 -13.25 -11.50 2.87
C VAL A 11 -13.55 -10.02 3.16
N ILE A 12 -12.66 -9.35 3.91
CA ILE A 12 -12.86 -7.92 4.22
C ILE A 12 -12.79 -7.07 2.97
N THR A 13 -11.77 -7.25 2.14
CA THR A 13 -11.60 -6.46 0.94
C THR A 13 -12.77 -6.65 -0.02
N ASN A 14 -13.24 -7.88 -0.19
CA ASN A 14 -14.41 -8.18 -1.01
C ASN A 14 -15.68 -7.51 -0.46
N ASN A 15 -15.92 -7.57 0.85
CA ASN A 15 -17.07 -6.90 1.46
C ASN A 15 -16.99 -5.37 1.29
N ILE A 16 -15.81 -4.77 1.49
CA ILE A 16 -15.61 -3.33 1.28
C ILE A 16 -16.01 -2.93 -0.15
N TYR A 17 -15.48 -3.61 -1.16
CA TYR A 17 -15.72 -3.21 -2.55
C TYR A 17 -17.07 -3.65 -3.13
N ASN A 18 -17.78 -4.59 -2.51
CA ASN A 18 -19.10 -5.03 -2.96
C ASN A 18 -20.26 -4.40 -2.20
N GLU A 19 -20.07 -4.05 -0.92
CA GLU A 19 -21.17 -3.67 -0.03
C GLU A 19 -21.09 -2.21 0.45
N CYS A 20 -19.89 -1.56 0.40
CA CYS A 20 -19.77 -0.18 0.85
C CYS A 20 -20.05 0.80 -0.30
N GLU A 21 -21.05 1.66 -0.11
CA GLU A 21 -21.42 2.72 -1.05
C GLU A 21 -20.40 3.88 -1.09
N ASP A 22 -19.64 4.09 0.00
CA ASP A 22 -18.70 5.21 0.20
C ASP A 22 -17.27 4.89 -0.21
N ILE A 23 -17.08 4.10 -1.28
CA ILE A 23 -15.75 3.82 -1.84
C ILE A 23 -15.31 4.95 -2.73
N GLU A 24 -14.16 5.54 -2.41
CA GLU A 24 -13.57 6.58 -3.23
C GLU A 24 -12.93 5.97 -4.50
N LEU A 25 -13.34 6.48 -5.66
CA LEU A 25 -12.82 6.11 -6.97
C LEU A 25 -12.27 7.34 -7.69
N TRP A 26 -11.21 7.17 -8.45
CA TRP A 26 -10.70 8.21 -9.34
C TRP A 26 -11.25 8.00 -10.75
N ASN A 27 -12.15 8.87 -11.20
CA ASN A 27 -12.81 8.74 -12.51
C ASN A 27 -13.39 7.34 -12.78
N GLY A 28 -13.95 6.69 -11.77
CA GLY A 28 -14.52 5.35 -11.85
C GLY A 28 -13.48 4.22 -11.71
N PHE A 29 -12.19 4.54 -11.52
CA PHE A 29 -11.14 3.55 -11.28
C PHE A 29 -10.89 3.38 -9.78
N ARG A 30 -10.68 2.13 -9.34
CA ARG A 30 -10.01 1.84 -8.08
C ARG A 30 -8.53 2.14 -8.24
N LEU A 31 -8.04 3.11 -7.51
CA LEU A 31 -6.67 3.60 -7.62
C LEU A 31 -5.73 2.82 -6.71
N SER A 32 -4.93 1.94 -7.27
CA SER A 32 -4.01 1.09 -6.52
C SER A 32 -2.56 1.46 -6.78
N GLY A 33 -1.70 1.29 -5.77
CA GLY A 33 -0.24 1.38 -5.91
C GLY A 33 0.40 0.05 -5.58
N ILE A 34 1.41 -0.34 -6.35
CA ILE A 34 2.26 -1.49 -6.02
C ILE A 34 3.65 -0.99 -5.66
N ASP A 35 4.12 -1.46 -4.51
CA ASP A 35 5.47 -1.17 -4.04
C ASP A 35 6.01 -2.34 -3.22
N GLY A 36 7.33 -2.43 -3.12
CA GLY A 36 8.04 -3.41 -2.34
C GLY A 36 8.83 -2.78 -1.19
N SER A 37 9.05 -3.53 -0.12
CA SER A 37 9.92 -3.11 0.98
C SER A 37 10.72 -4.29 1.53
N ILE A 38 11.95 -4.00 1.93
CA ILE A 38 12.79 -4.97 2.64
C ILE A 38 12.42 -4.93 4.11
N PHE A 39 12.20 -6.11 4.70
CA PHE A 39 11.84 -6.27 6.10
C PHE A 39 12.99 -6.90 6.88
N GLU A 40 13.23 -6.35 8.06
CA GLU A 40 14.10 -6.96 9.05
C GLU A 40 13.35 -8.11 9.72
N ILE A 41 13.95 -9.29 9.70
CA ILE A 41 13.43 -10.49 10.37
C ILE A 41 14.47 -11.01 11.37
N PRO A 42 14.07 -11.84 12.36
CA PRO A 42 15.02 -12.44 13.29
C PRO A 42 16.14 -13.16 12.56
N ASP A 43 17.37 -12.97 13.04
CA ASP A 43 18.57 -13.46 12.35
C ASP A 43 18.94 -14.86 12.81
N THR A 44 18.36 -15.89 12.17
CA THR A 44 18.69 -17.30 12.36
C THR A 44 19.15 -17.94 11.06
N LYS A 45 19.89 -19.07 11.17
CA LYS A 45 20.33 -19.83 10.00
C LYS A 45 19.13 -20.27 9.15
N ALA A 46 18.09 -20.81 9.77
CA ALA A 46 16.88 -21.28 9.09
C ALA A 46 16.18 -20.13 8.32
N LEU A 47 16.05 -18.95 8.92
CA LEU A 47 15.42 -17.81 8.25
C LEU A 47 16.29 -17.22 7.14
N ARG A 48 17.62 -17.28 7.23
CA ARG A 48 18.51 -16.92 6.11
C ARG A 48 18.35 -17.86 4.93
N GLU A 49 18.18 -19.17 5.18
CA GLU A 49 17.94 -20.18 4.14
C GLU A 49 16.58 -19.96 3.45
N GLU A 50 15.53 -19.66 4.20
CA GLU A 50 14.16 -19.48 3.70
C GLU A 50 13.95 -18.13 3.01
N PHE A 51 14.25 -17.04 3.72
CA PHE A 51 13.97 -15.70 3.24
C PHE A 51 15.16 -15.00 2.57
N GLY A 52 16.36 -15.56 2.71
CA GLY A 52 17.57 -14.97 2.22
C GLY A 52 18.23 -14.02 3.22
N SER A 53 19.38 -13.48 2.82
CA SER A 53 20.20 -12.65 3.67
C SER A 53 20.89 -11.53 2.89
N VAL A 54 21.24 -10.48 3.61
CA VAL A 54 22.13 -9.43 3.14
C VAL A 54 23.45 -9.55 3.85
N LYS A 55 24.54 -9.61 3.08
CA LYS A 55 25.90 -9.66 3.62
C LYS A 55 26.58 -8.31 3.40
N ASN A 56 27.12 -7.75 4.46
CA ASN A 56 28.04 -6.62 4.40
C ASN A 56 29.43 -7.07 4.88
N GLN A 57 30.40 -6.16 4.91
CA GLN A 57 31.77 -6.48 5.30
C GLN A 57 31.91 -7.10 6.70
N ASN A 58 30.97 -6.82 7.62
CA ASN A 58 31.09 -7.19 9.02
C ASN A 58 30.15 -8.35 9.45
N ARG A 59 29.03 -8.55 8.75
CA ARG A 59 28.05 -9.58 9.12
C ARG A 59 27.08 -9.90 7.98
N GLU A 60 26.49 -11.08 8.09
CA GLU A 60 25.34 -11.50 7.30
C GLU A 60 24.09 -11.51 8.16
N VAL A 61 22.99 -10.96 7.67
CA VAL A 61 21.72 -10.86 8.41
C VAL A 61 20.54 -11.26 7.54
N ALA A 62 19.60 -11.99 8.14
CA ALA A 62 18.38 -12.41 7.47
C ALA A 62 17.53 -11.20 7.06
N ARG A 63 16.94 -11.26 5.88
CA ARG A 63 16.01 -10.25 5.36
C ARG A 63 14.91 -10.93 4.56
N ALA A 64 13.71 -10.38 4.63
CA ALA A 64 12.62 -10.76 3.75
C ALA A 64 12.25 -9.58 2.83
N LYS A 65 11.61 -9.87 1.71
CA LYS A 65 10.98 -8.87 0.86
C LYS A 65 9.48 -8.97 0.99
N ALA A 66 8.80 -7.86 1.21
CA ALA A 66 7.35 -7.79 1.13
C ALA A 66 6.93 -6.89 -0.01
N ALA A 67 5.79 -7.17 -0.60
CA ALA A 67 5.14 -6.31 -1.57
C ALA A 67 3.63 -6.25 -1.28
N THR A 68 3.00 -5.13 -1.64
CA THR A 68 1.57 -4.91 -1.43
C THR A 68 0.93 -4.27 -2.66
N ILE A 69 -0.33 -4.64 -2.94
CA ILE A 69 -1.27 -3.85 -3.74
C ILE A 69 -2.10 -3.05 -2.73
N PHE A 70 -1.97 -1.75 -2.77
CA PHE A 70 -2.56 -0.84 -1.80
C PHE A 70 -3.50 0.15 -2.49
N ASP A 71 -4.77 0.21 -2.06
CA ASP A 71 -5.72 1.23 -2.50
C ASP A 71 -5.31 2.58 -1.91
N LEU A 72 -4.95 3.49 -2.79
CA LEU A 72 -4.34 4.78 -2.45
C LEU A 72 -5.36 5.79 -1.89
N LEU A 73 -6.64 5.66 -2.26
CA LEU A 73 -7.71 6.53 -1.81
C LEU A 73 -8.34 6.00 -0.51
N ASN A 74 -8.72 4.73 -0.51
CA ASN A 74 -9.39 4.09 0.63
C ASN A 74 -8.41 3.56 1.68
N LYS A 75 -7.10 3.53 1.40
CA LYS A 75 -6.02 3.10 2.32
C LYS A 75 -6.15 1.66 2.80
N ILE A 76 -6.58 0.79 1.91
CA ILE A 76 -6.77 -0.64 2.14
C ILE A 76 -5.67 -1.43 1.41
N THR A 77 -5.00 -2.33 2.10
CA THR A 77 -4.11 -3.31 1.46
C THR A 77 -4.95 -4.43 0.86
N ILE A 78 -5.04 -4.45 -0.47
CA ILE A 78 -5.88 -5.40 -1.22
C ILE A 78 -5.21 -6.77 -1.24
N LYS A 79 -3.96 -6.81 -1.69
CA LYS A 79 -3.13 -8.02 -1.73
C LYS A 79 -1.76 -7.74 -1.11
N SER A 80 -1.16 -8.77 -0.54
CA SER A 80 0.18 -8.66 0.04
C SER A 80 0.93 -9.97 -0.08
N GLN A 81 2.26 -9.89 -0.15
CA GLN A 81 3.13 -11.04 -0.21
C GLN A 81 4.40 -10.79 0.59
N ILE A 82 4.84 -11.77 1.37
CA ILE A 82 6.19 -11.82 1.96
C ILE A 82 6.95 -12.98 1.36
N ALA A 83 8.18 -12.74 0.94
CA ALA A 83 8.95 -13.71 0.17
C ALA A 83 10.46 -13.58 0.42
N ASN A 84 11.24 -14.45 -0.23
CA ASN A 84 12.67 -14.38 -0.21
C ASN A 84 13.16 -13.02 -0.68
N TYR A 85 14.14 -12.45 0.02
CA TYR A 85 14.76 -11.14 -0.24
C TYR A 85 15.19 -10.94 -1.70
N LYS A 86 15.64 -12.00 -2.37
CA LYS A 86 16.10 -11.96 -3.77
C LYS A 86 14.98 -12.02 -4.79
N LYS A 87 13.73 -12.30 -4.37
CA LYS A 87 12.59 -12.35 -5.30
C LYS A 87 12.37 -10.99 -5.94
N SER A 88 12.19 -10.97 -7.25
CA SER A 88 11.97 -9.75 -8.01
C SER A 88 10.63 -9.09 -7.62
N GLU A 89 10.61 -7.78 -7.41
CA GLU A 89 9.39 -7.01 -7.14
C GLU A 89 8.39 -7.12 -8.30
N ARG A 90 8.86 -7.13 -9.55
CA ARG A 90 8.00 -7.35 -10.72
C ARG A 90 7.31 -8.71 -10.66
N LYS A 91 8.05 -9.78 -10.30
CA LYS A 91 7.47 -11.12 -10.17
C LYS A 91 6.42 -11.16 -9.05
N MET A 92 6.70 -10.54 -7.90
CA MET A 92 5.73 -10.43 -6.81
C MET A 92 4.49 -9.64 -7.26
N ALA A 93 4.68 -8.53 -7.97
CA ALA A 93 3.58 -7.75 -8.52
C ALA A 93 2.72 -8.57 -9.49
N THR A 94 3.34 -9.29 -10.45
CA THR A 94 2.61 -10.12 -11.41
C THR A 94 1.80 -11.22 -10.72
N GLU A 95 2.38 -11.89 -9.71
CA GLU A 95 1.67 -12.91 -8.93
C GLU A 95 0.45 -12.33 -8.20
N MET A 96 0.61 -11.20 -7.50
CA MET A 96 -0.50 -10.54 -6.79
C MET A 96 -1.57 -9.99 -7.75
N ILE A 97 -1.16 -9.49 -8.93
CA ILE A 97 -2.09 -9.05 -9.97
C ILE A 97 -2.87 -10.25 -10.53
N GLN A 98 -2.23 -11.40 -10.70
CA GLN A 98 -2.93 -12.62 -11.11
C GLN A 98 -4.01 -13.05 -10.10
N GLU A 99 -3.73 -12.94 -8.80
CA GLU A 99 -4.74 -13.16 -7.76
C GLU A 99 -5.88 -12.14 -7.86
N LEU A 100 -5.54 -10.87 -8.09
CA LEU A 100 -6.53 -9.80 -8.27
C LEU A 100 -7.46 -10.06 -9.47
N ILE A 101 -6.91 -10.56 -10.59
CA ILE A 101 -7.69 -10.94 -11.78
C ILE A 101 -8.65 -12.09 -11.45
N ASN A 102 -8.18 -13.10 -10.70
CA ASN A 102 -9.00 -14.22 -10.30
C ASN A 102 -10.17 -13.83 -9.38
N ASP A 103 -10.03 -12.74 -8.64
CA ASP A 103 -11.07 -12.17 -7.76
C ASP A 103 -12.05 -11.23 -8.49
N GLU A 104 -12.12 -11.29 -9.82
CA GLU A 104 -12.92 -10.39 -10.65
C GLU A 104 -12.55 -8.91 -10.52
N VAL A 105 -11.58 -8.48 -11.32
CA VAL A 105 -11.00 -7.12 -11.36
C VAL A 105 -12.07 -6.03 -11.39
N LYS A 106 -11.95 -5.06 -10.51
CA LYS A 106 -12.87 -3.92 -10.33
C LYS A 106 -12.36 -2.66 -11.02
N ASN A 107 -12.16 -2.67 -12.35
CA ASN A 107 -11.71 -1.48 -13.09
C ASN A 107 -10.50 -0.78 -12.41
N ASP A 108 -9.40 -1.51 -12.28
CA ASP A 108 -8.20 -1.03 -11.60
C ASP A 108 -7.34 -0.10 -12.46
N LEU A 109 -6.84 0.96 -11.86
CA LEU A 109 -5.73 1.75 -12.35
C LEU A 109 -4.57 1.62 -11.36
N ILE A 110 -3.50 0.93 -11.79
CA ILE A 110 -2.38 0.61 -10.92
C ILE A 110 -1.20 1.56 -11.17
N LEU A 111 -0.71 2.18 -10.11
CA LEU A 111 0.45 3.07 -10.14
C LEU A 111 1.71 2.29 -9.75
N PHE A 112 2.77 2.44 -10.57
CA PHE A 112 4.04 1.77 -10.34
C PHE A 112 5.21 2.75 -10.33
N ASP A 113 6.23 2.42 -9.55
CA ASP A 113 7.47 3.20 -9.53
C ASP A 113 8.40 2.86 -10.71
N ARG A 114 9.49 3.60 -10.82
CA ARG A 114 10.52 3.54 -11.88
C ARG A 114 11.16 2.15 -12.04
N GLY A 115 11.13 1.30 -11.01
CA GLY A 115 11.67 -0.07 -11.05
C GLY A 115 10.84 -1.07 -11.85
N PHE A 116 9.57 -0.79 -12.11
CA PHE A 116 8.62 -1.74 -12.69
C PHE A 116 8.52 -1.77 -14.22
N PRO A 117 8.69 -0.68 -14.99
CA PRO A 117 8.48 -0.72 -16.42
C PRO A 117 9.20 -1.87 -17.11
N SER A 118 8.44 -2.68 -17.83
CA SER A 118 8.92 -3.70 -18.77
C SER A 118 7.85 -3.94 -19.82
N VAL A 119 8.25 -4.25 -21.05
CA VAL A 119 7.29 -4.49 -22.13
C VAL A 119 6.44 -5.72 -21.82
N GLU A 120 7.00 -6.72 -21.16
CA GLU A 120 6.30 -7.89 -20.66
C GLU A 120 5.19 -7.53 -19.66
N LEU A 121 5.49 -6.66 -18.69
CA LEU A 121 4.47 -6.21 -17.72
C LEU A 121 3.39 -5.37 -18.40
N PHE A 122 3.74 -4.50 -19.34
CA PHE A 122 2.75 -3.71 -20.10
C PHE A 122 1.78 -4.60 -20.86
N SER A 123 2.32 -5.57 -21.63
CA SER A 123 1.47 -6.51 -22.39
C SER A 123 0.57 -7.31 -21.45
N TYR A 124 1.12 -7.82 -20.35
CA TYR A 124 0.36 -8.58 -19.36
C TYR A 124 -0.82 -7.77 -18.78
N LEU A 125 -0.58 -6.50 -18.40
CA LEU A 125 -1.63 -5.64 -17.85
C LEU A 125 -2.71 -5.32 -18.90
N ILE A 126 -2.30 -4.95 -20.12
CA ILE A 126 -3.22 -4.61 -21.22
C ILE A 126 -4.05 -5.83 -21.62
N ASP A 127 -3.44 -7.00 -21.78
CA ASP A 127 -4.11 -8.23 -22.16
C ASP A 127 -5.16 -8.67 -21.11
N ASN A 128 -5.00 -8.26 -19.86
CA ASN A 128 -5.95 -8.51 -18.78
C ASN A 128 -6.87 -7.31 -18.46
N GLY A 129 -6.90 -6.28 -19.29
CA GLY A 129 -7.79 -5.14 -19.13
C GLY A 129 -7.49 -4.22 -17.95
N ILE A 130 -6.26 -4.27 -17.41
CA ILE A 130 -5.82 -3.47 -16.26
C ILE A 130 -5.13 -2.20 -16.76
N ASN A 131 -5.63 -1.06 -16.30
CA ASN A 131 -4.99 0.22 -16.59
C ASN A 131 -3.80 0.46 -15.66
N PHE A 132 -2.80 1.18 -16.18
CA PHE A 132 -1.63 1.54 -15.40
C PHE A 132 -1.14 2.96 -15.63
N LEU A 133 -0.40 3.47 -14.66
CA LEU A 133 0.40 4.69 -14.74
C LEU A 133 1.76 4.40 -14.10
N MET A 134 2.84 4.44 -14.90
CA MET A 134 4.19 4.06 -14.47
C MET A 134 5.19 5.17 -14.73
N ARG A 135 6.08 5.40 -13.79
CA ARG A 135 7.26 6.23 -14.03
C ARG A 135 8.31 5.44 -14.80
N ALA A 136 8.89 6.04 -15.82
CA ALA A 136 9.96 5.42 -16.61
C ALA A 136 11.28 6.19 -16.50
N ALA A 137 12.40 5.47 -16.69
CA ALA A 137 13.69 6.10 -16.87
C ALA A 137 13.77 6.77 -18.25
N LYS A 138 14.50 7.89 -18.37
CA LYS A 138 14.71 8.61 -19.65
C LYS A 138 15.27 7.74 -20.74
N ASN A 139 16.11 6.78 -20.38
CA ASN A 139 16.80 5.85 -21.28
C ASN A 139 16.18 4.43 -21.26
N TYR A 140 14.91 4.32 -20.87
CA TYR A 140 14.26 3.01 -20.75
C TYR A 140 14.23 2.23 -22.07
N SER A 141 13.88 2.88 -23.18
CA SER A 141 13.89 2.28 -24.52
C SER A 141 14.09 3.34 -25.60
N ASN A 142 14.53 2.92 -26.80
CA ASN A 142 14.69 3.82 -27.96
C ASN A 142 13.37 4.49 -28.34
N GLN A 143 12.23 3.80 -28.22
CA GLN A 143 10.92 4.38 -28.51
C GLN A 143 10.61 5.53 -27.55
N ILE A 144 10.93 5.39 -26.26
CA ILE A 144 10.72 6.46 -25.26
C ILE A 144 11.74 7.58 -25.46
N ILE A 145 13.00 7.29 -25.78
CA ILE A 145 14.02 8.30 -26.10
C ILE A 145 13.56 9.17 -27.28
N ASN A 146 12.98 8.54 -28.32
CA ASN A 146 12.51 9.20 -29.53
C ASN A 146 11.14 9.89 -29.37
N ALA A 147 10.39 9.56 -28.33
CA ALA A 147 9.11 10.16 -27.99
C ALA A 147 9.32 11.53 -27.31
N LYS A 148 9.65 12.57 -28.10
CA LYS A 148 10.08 13.89 -27.61
C LYS A 148 8.95 14.86 -27.29
N LYS A 149 7.72 14.58 -27.75
CA LYS A 149 6.56 15.45 -27.44
C LYS A 149 6.19 15.32 -25.97
N GLU A 150 5.64 16.37 -25.41
CA GLU A 150 5.15 16.40 -24.03
C GLU A 150 4.09 15.31 -23.78
N ASP A 151 3.27 15.06 -24.77
CA ASP A 151 2.19 14.07 -24.75
C ASP A 151 2.06 13.40 -26.11
N GLN A 152 2.18 12.08 -26.15
CA GLN A 152 2.03 11.32 -27.40
C GLN A 152 1.77 9.83 -27.14
N ILE A 153 1.10 9.21 -28.07
CA ILE A 153 0.90 7.76 -28.09
C ILE A 153 1.99 7.12 -28.94
N ILE A 154 2.61 6.06 -28.44
CA ILE A 154 3.60 5.24 -29.14
C ILE A 154 3.12 3.80 -29.25
N SER A 155 3.63 3.09 -30.23
CA SER A 155 3.39 1.66 -30.43
C SER A 155 4.57 0.86 -29.95
N MET A 156 4.38 -0.07 -29.05
CA MET A 156 5.41 -1.01 -28.57
C MET A 156 5.06 -2.43 -29.02
N LYS A 157 6.04 -3.12 -29.58
CA LYS A 157 5.89 -4.52 -30.01
C LYS A 157 6.40 -5.47 -28.93
N TYR A 158 5.59 -6.49 -28.63
CA TYR A 158 6.00 -7.60 -27.77
C TYR A 158 5.42 -8.90 -28.33
N ASN A 159 6.26 -9.89 -28.54
CA ASN A 159 5.93 -11.10 -29.28
C ASN A 159 5.35 -10.71 -30.67
N GLN A 160 4.15 -11.14 -31.01
CA GLN A 160 3.47 -10.85 -32.27
C GLN A 160 2.47 -9.69 -32.17
N ASN A 161 2.28 -9.12 -30.96
CA ASN A 161 1.28 -8.10 -30.69
C ASN A 161 1.91 -6.68 -30.66
N THR A 162 1.06 -5.69 -30.95
CA THR A 162 1.40 -4.28 -30.86
C THR A 162 0.51 -3.61 -29.83
N TYR A 163 1.12 -2.94 -28.85
CA TYR A 163 0.46 -2.28 -27.74
C TYR A 163 0.59 -0.76 -27.85
N GLN A 164 -0.50 -0.04 -27.63
CA GLN A 164 -0.51 1.42 -27.59
C GLN A 164 -0.26 1.90 -26.17
N ILE A 165 0.72 2.78 -26.01
CA ILE A 165 1.09 3.35 -24.71
C ILE A 165 1.22 4.86 -24.87
N ARG A 166 0.59 5.63 -24.00
CA ARG A 166 0.74 7.07 -23.93
C ARG A 166 1.97 7.41 -23.10
N VAL A 167 2.82 8.25 -23.65
CA VAL A 167 4.04 8.79 -23.02
C VAL A 167 3.78 10.24 -22.70
N VAL A 168 3.91 10.58 -21.43
CA VAL A 168 3.74 11.94 -20.92
C VAL A 168 5.05 12.41 -20.29
N ARG A 169 5.50 13.62 -20.68
CA ARG A 169 6.74 14.24 -20.18
C ARG A 169 6.43 15.57 -19.54
N PHE A 170 7.07 15.85 -18.41
CA PHE A 170 6.97 17.14 -17.74
C PHE A 170 8.20 17.43 -16.88
N LEU A 171 8.39 18.70 -16.56
CA LEU A 171 9.44 19.12 -15.64
C LEU A 171 8.91 19.16 -14.21
N LEU A 172 9.69 18.65 -13.29
CA LEU A 172 9.51 18.85 -11.86
C LEU A 172 9.96 20.26 -11.46
N SER A 173 9.57 20.71 -10.27
CA SER A 173 10.05 21.99 -9.70
C SER A 173 11.57 22.04 -9.53
N SER A 174 12.24 20.88 -9.45
CA SER A 174 13.70 20.74 -9.42
C SER A 174 14.36 20.96 -10.77
N GLY A 175 13.59 21.09 -11.87
CA GLY A 175 14.11 21.11 -13.25
C GLY A 175 14.38 19.72 -13.83
N GLU A 176 14.19 18.65 -13.08
CA GLU A 176 14.33 17.28 -13.58
C GLU A 176 13.12 16.90 -14.44
N GLU A 177 13.37 16.32 -15.62
CA GLU A 177 12.31 15.78 -16.47
C GLU A 177 11.83 14.45 -15.93
N GLU A 178 10.51 14.30 -15.83
CA GLU A 178 9.83 13.06 -15.46
C GLU A 178 9.02 12.52 -16.63
N ILE A 179 9.00 11.18 -16.77
CA ILE A 179 8.32 10.49 -17.85
C ILE A 179 7.35 9.49 -17.23
N LEU A 180 6.08 9.60 -17.62
CA LEU A 180 5.03 8.65 -17.28
C LEU A 180 4.59 7.88 -18.51
N LEU A 181 4.32 6.59 -18.32
CA LEU A 181 3.76 5.67 -19.30
C LEU A 181 2.40 5.22 -18.79
N THR A 182 1.38 5.23 -19.67
CA THR A 182 0.02 4.87 -19.26
C THR A 182 -0.81 4.26 -20.39
N THR A 183 -1.80 3.47 -20.03
CA THR A 183 -2.89 2.99 -20.89
C THR A 183 -4.06 3.98 -21.00
N LEU A 184 -4.06 5.08 -20.25
CA LEU A 184 -5.10 6.12 -20.33
C LEU A 184 -4.87 6.98 -21.58
N LEU A 185 -5.34 6.49 -22.73
CA LEU A 185 -5.10 7.09 -24.06
C LEU A 185 -6.00 8.29 -24.35
N ASP A 186 -7.12 8.44 -23.64
CA ASP A 186 -8.10 9.50 -23.82
C ASP A 186 -7.52 10.85 -23.38
N GLU A 187 -7.67 11.89 -24.22
CA GLU A 187 -7.20 13.26 -23.97
C GLU A 187 -7.92 13.94 -22.79
N LYS A 188 -9.09 13.43 -22.37
CA LYS A 188 -9.77 13.90 -21.16
C LYS A 188 -8.90 13.83 -19.91
N TYR A 189 -7.93 12.89 -19.87
CA TYR A 189 -6.92 12.81 -18.82
C TYR A 189 -5.74 13.72 -19.16
N SER A 190 -5.79 14.96 -18.73
CA SER A 190 -4.73 15.95 -19.02
C SER A 190 -3.38 15.57 -18.38
N VAL A 191 -2.28 16.06 -18.96
CA VAL A 191 -0.92 15.92 -18.39
C VAL A 191 -0.87 16.36 -16.93
N ALA A 192 -1.54 17.47 -16.60
CA ALA A 192 -1.59 18.01 -15.24
C ALA A 192 -2.32 17.08 -14.26
N GLU A 193 -3.38 16.40 -14.71
CA GLU A 193 -4.08 15.40 -13.90
C GLU A 193 -3.26 14.14 -13.70
N LEU A 194 -2.63 13.61 -14.76
CA LEU A 194 -1.75 12.43 -14.67
C LEU A 194 -0.56 12.71 -13.74
N LYS A 195 0.01 13.91 -13.79
CA LYS A 195 1.05 14.35 -12.85
C LYS A 195 0.54 14.32 -11.41
N LYS A 196 -0.61 14.95 -11.12
CA LYS A 196 -1.22 14.95 -9.78
C LYS A 196 -1.53 13.53 -9.32
N LEU A 197 -2.08 12.70 -10.21
CA LEU A 197 -2.40 11.31 -9.95
C LEU A 197 -1.17 10.51 -9.55
N TYR A 198 -0.07 10.66 -10.29
CA TYR A 198 1.15 9.95 -9.99
C TYR A 198 1.74 10.31 -8.60
N PHE A 199 1.59 11.55 -8.16
CA PHE A 199 2.02 11.93 -6.81
C PHE A 199 1.26 11.21 -5.68
N ILE A 200 0.03 10.76 -5.93
CA ILE A 200 -0.74 9.97 -4.95
C ILE A 200 -0.06 8.62 -4.66
N ARG A 201 0.76 8.08 -5.57
CA ARG A 201 1.56 6.88 -5.35
C ARG A 201 2.37 6.92 -4.04
N TRP A 202 2.80 8.10 -3.61
CA TRP A 202 3.51 8.29 -2.34
C TRP A 202 2.78 7.72 -1.11
N GLN A 203 1.47 7.50 -1.23
CA GLN A 203 0.70 6.85 -0.16
C GLN A 203 1.16 5.41 0.11
N THR A 204 1.77 4.71 -0.85
CA THR A 204 2.38 3.39 -0.61
C THR A 204 3.53 3.46 0.39
N GLU A 205 4.39 4.47 0.26
CA GLU A 205 5.51 4.70 1.16
C GLU A 205 5.00 5.07 2.58
N ILE A 206 3.95 5.90 2.65
CA ILE A 206 3.28 6.24 3.92
C ILE A 206 2.68 4.98 4.56
N ASN A 207 2.09 4.08 3.77
CA ASN A 207 1.57 2.82 4.27
C ASN A 207 2.67 1.97 4.90
N TYR A 208 3.82 1.81 4.24
CA TYR A 208 4.96 1.10 4.83
C TYR A 208 5.49 1.78 6.09
N ASP A 209 5.48 3.11 6.18
CA ASP A 209 5.83 3.83 7.41
C ASP A 209 4.86 3.48 8.55
N VAL A 210 3.55 3.41 8.28
CA VAL A 210 2.55 2.98 9.27
C VAL A 210 2.77 1.53 9.69
N LEU A 211 2.96 0.62 8.73
CA LEU A 211 3.21 -0.79 9.01
C LEU A 211 4.46 -1.00 9.89
N LYS A 212 5.57 -0.33 9.55
CA LYS A 212 6.86 -0.50 10.24
C LYS A 212 6.95 0.25 11.56
N ASN A 213 6.42 1.46 11.65
CA ASN A 213 6.63 2.35 12.79
C ASN A 213 5.43 2.48 13.73
N ARG A 214 4.21 2.12 13.30
CA ARG A 214 3.00 2.18 14.13
C ARG A 214 2.48 0.80 14.50
N LEU A 215 2.44 -0.10 13.54
CA LEU A 215 2.01 -1.49 13.75
C LEU A 215 3.18 -2.40 14.13
N GLU A 216 4.42 -1.90 13.98
CA GLU A 216 5.65 -2.62 14.33
C GLU A 216 5.73 -4.01 13.67
N ILE A 217 5.40 -4.08 12.36
CA ILE A 217 5.31 -5.33 11.60
C ILE A 217 6.63 -6.12 11.58
N GLU A 218 7.77 -5.47 11.81
CA GLU A 218 9.09 -6.10 11.89
C GLU A 218 9.40 -6.70 13.28
N ASN A 219 8.51 -6.54 14.26
CA ASN A 219 8.63 -7.17 15.57
C ASN A 219 7.91 -8.52 15.57
N PHE A 220 8.61 -9.55 15.11
CA PHE A 220 8.06 -10.90 14.99
C PHE A 220 8.02 -11.65 16.33
N THR A 221 7.00 -12.47 16.53
CA THR A 221 6.78 -13.21 17.79
C THR A 221 7.66 -14.46 17.89
N SER A 222 8.19 -14.96 16.77
CA SER A 222 8.98 -16.20 16.73
C SER A 222 10.00 -16.19 15.58
N ASN A 223 10.86 -17.21 15.57
CA ASN A 223 11.96 -17.39 14.62
C ASN A 223 11.66 -18.46 13.55
N SER A 224 10.42 -18.86 13.36
CA SER A 224 10.03 -19.82 12.31
C SER A 224 9.41 -19.11 11.11
N LYS A 225 9.54 -19.69 9.91
CA LYS A 225 8.92 -19.18 8.69
C LYS A 225 7.42 -18.95 8.85
N VAL A 226 6.72 -19.96 9.37
CA VAL A 226 5.27 -19.90 9.57
C VAL A 226 4.87 -18.74 10.49
N ALA A 227 5.62 -18.50 11.55
CA ALA A 227 5.33 -17.38 12.46
C ALA A 227 5.61 -16.03 11.83
N ILE A 228 6.69 -15.89 11.03
CA ILE A 228 6.97 -14.67 10.26
C ILE A 228 5.81 -14.37 9.30
N GLU A 229 5.36 -15.36 8.55
CA GLU A 229 4.23 -15.22 7.63
C GLU A 229 2.94 -14.91 8.38
N GLN A 230 2.65 -15.58 9.50
CA GLN A 230 1.47 -15.30 10.32
C GLN A 230 1.46 -13.87 10.84
N ASP A 231 2.55 -13.42 11.44
CA ASP A 231 2.67 -12.07 11.99
C ASP A 231 2.54 -11.01 10.89
N PHE A 232 3.11 -11.28 9.72
CA PHE A 232 3.00 -10.40 8.57
C PHE A 232 1.54 -10.24 8.13
N TYR A 233 0.86 -11.34 7.80
CA TYR A 233 -0.53 -11.28 7.30
C TYR A 233 -1.52 -10.83 8.37
N ALA A 234 -1.31 -11.22 9.64
CA ALA A 234 -2.11 -10.70 10.75
C ALA A 234 -1.99 -9.18 10.90
N THR A 235 -0.78 -8.63 10.69
CA THR A 235 -0.56 -7.18 10.78
C THR A 235 -1.19 -6.45 9.60
N ILE A 236 -1.15 -7.02 8.38
CA ILE A 236 -1.87 -6.48 7.21
C ILE A 236 -3.37 -6.45 7.48
N TYR A 237 -3.94 -7.55 7.95
CA TYR A 237 -5.36 -7.63 8.33
C TYR A 237 -5.73 -6.58 9.38
N LEU A 238 -4.93 -6.45 10.44
CA LEU A 238 -5.13 -5.44 11.49
C LEU A 238 -5.04 -4.01 10.94
N SER A 239 -4.14 -3.76 9.97
CA SER A 239 -4.03 -2.46 9.31
C SER A 239 -5.31 -2.07 8.59
N ASN A 240 -5.92 -3.01 7.85
CA ASN A 240 -7.18 -2.79 7.16
C ASN A 240 -8.33 -2.57 8.14
N MET A 241 -8.40 -3.36 9.21
CA MET A 241 -9.38 -3.15 10.28
C MET A 241 -9.23 -1.79 10.97
N ALA A 242 -7.98 -1.34 11.16
CA ALA A 242 -7.72 -0.02 11.74
C ALA A 242 -8.18 1.11 10.80
N GLU A 243 -8.02 0.96 9.49
CA GLU A 243 -8.48 1.96 8.53
C GLU A 243 -10.02 2.04 8.48
N LEU A 244 -10.72 0.91 8.52
CA LEU A 244 -12.18 0.88 8.62
C LEU A 244 -12.69 1.55 9.91
N ALA A 245 -12.07 1.23 11.04
CA ALA A 245 -12.40 1.86 12.30
C ALA A 245 -12.08 3.37 12.31
N ARG A 246 -11.02 3.78 11.64
CA ARG A 246 -10.67 5.19 11.45
C ARG A 246 -11.75 5.91 10.66
N LYS A 247 -12.16 5.37 9.50
CA LYS A 247 -13.20 5.97 8.63
C LYS A 247 -14.50 6.16 9.43
N GLN A 248 -14.97 5.12 10.11
CA GLN A 248 -16.17 5.19 10.96
C GLN A 248 -16.03 6.20 12.10
N SER A 249 -14.85 6.34 12.67
CA SER A 249 -14.62 7.30 13.77
C SER A 249 -14.47 8.74 13.26
N ASP A 250 -13.92 8.95 12.06
CA ASP A 250 -13.85 10.25 11.39
C ASP A 250 -15.27 10.78 11.11
N ASP A 251 -16.21 9.93 10.67
CA ASP A 251 -17.62 10.29 10.45
C ASP A 251 -18.28 10.79 11.74
N ILE A 252 -17.98 10.15 12.88
CA ILE A 252 -18.45 10.58 14.20
C ILE A 252 -17.86 11.97 14.54
N VAL A 253 -16.58 12.21 14.27
CA VAL A 253 -15.93 13.50 14.51
C VAL A 253 -16.52 14.58 13.62
N GLU A 254 -16.73 14.31 12.34
CA GLU A 254 -17.35 15.25 11.40
C GLU A 254 -18.77 15.61 11.83
N THR A 255 -19.57 14.63 12.19
CA THR A 255 -20.93 14.85 12.70
C THR A 255 -20.94 15.73 13.96
N ARG A 256 -20.01 15.51 14.91
CA ARG A 256 -19.87 16.31 16.14
C ARG A 256 -19.40 17.74 15.87
N ASN A 257 -18.67 17.95 14.79
CA ASN A 257 -18.11 19.26 14.43
C ASN A 257 -19.00 20.04 13.43
N LYS A 258 -20.06 19.42 12.93
CA LYS A 258 -21.00 20.07 12.01
C LYS A 258 -21.62 21.31 12.66
N GLY A 259 -21.45 22.46 12.01
CA GLY A 259 -21.91 23.75 12.53
C GLY A 259 -20.96 24.44 13.52
N LYS A 260 -19.76 23.91 13.78
CA LYS A 260 -18.74 24.56 14.60
C LYS A 260 -17.66 25.22 13.70
N GLU A 261 -17.36 26.48 13.94
CA GLU A 261 -16.26 27.19 13.30
C GLU A 261 -14.91 26.82 13.94
N ASN A 262 -14.39 25.65 13.58
CA ASN A 262 -13.06 25.22 14.05
C ASN A 262 -11.97 25.82 13.16
N LYS A 263 -10.95 26.46 13.76
CA LYS A 263 -9.79 27.02 13.04
C LYS A 263 -8.98 25.95 12.26
N LEU A 264 -9.02 24.68 12.67
CA LEU A 264 -8.29 23.58 12.06
C LEU A 264 -9.23 22.40 11.83
N LYS A 265 -8.94 21.60 10.80
CA LYS A 265 -9.51 20.27 10.64
C LYS A 265 -8.81 19.29 11.58
N TYR A 266 -9.53 18.30 12.05
CA TYR A 266 -9.01 17.26 12.95
C TYR A 266 -9.08 15.90 12.27
N LYS A 267 -8.17 15.01 12.66
CA LYS A 267 -8.17 13.59 12.27
C LYS A 267 -7.96 12.73 13.50
N ILE A 268 -8.36 11.48 13.43
CA ILE A 268 -8.17 10.48 14.49
C ILE A 268 -6.68 10.33 14.83
N ASN A 269 -6.36 10.19 16.11
CA ASN A 269 -5.02 9.84 16.57
C ASN A 269 -4.74 8.37 16.28
N THR A 270 -3.89 8.09 15.29
CA THR A 270 -3.57 6.74 14.84
C THR A 270 -3.00 5.84 15.94
N ASN A 271 -2.22 6.37 16.89
CA ASN A 271 -1.66 5.55 17.96
C ASN A 271 -2.74 5.08 18.94
N ILE A 272 -3.67 5.97 19.30
CA ILE A 272 -4.82 5.62 20.15
C ILE A 272 -5.75 4.65 19.44
N LEU A 273 -6.01 4.86 18.15
CA LEU A 273 -6.79 3.94 17.33
C LEU A 273 -6.19 2.53 17.37
N ILE A 274 -4.90 2.39 17.03
CA ILE A 274 -4.22 1.09 16.98
C ILE A 274 -4.20 0.44 18.38
N GLY A 275 -3.86 1.19 19.45
CA GLY A 275 -3.86 0.68 20.81
C GLY A 275 -5.25 0.18 21.23
N THR A 276 -6.29 0.99 21.01
CA THR A 276 -7.67 0.59 21.34
C THR A 276 -8.12 -0.66 20.57
N LEU A 277 -7.75 -0.78 19.30
CA LEU A 277 -8.09 -1.99 18.52
C LEU A 277 -7.34 -3.22 19.02
N LYS A 278 -6.05 -3.12 19.34
CA LYS A 278 -5.28 -4.23 19.92
C LYS A 278 -5.92 -4.76 21.21
N ASP A 279 -6.43 -3.88 22.06
CA ASP A 279 -7.01 -4.25 23.35
C ASP A 279 -8.44 -4.79 23.22
N GLU A 280 -9.27 -4.20 22.37
CA GLU A 280 -10.71 -4.43 22.37
C GLU A 280 -11.20 -5.30 21.21
N PHE A 281 -10.42 -5.45 20.13
CA PHE A 281 -10.90 -6.06 18.89
C PHE A 281 -11.20 -7.56 19.04
N ILE A 282 -10.33 -8.33 19.69
CA ILE A 282 -10.57 -9.75 19.94
C ILE A 282 -11.82 -9.95 20.82
N LEU A 283 -11.94 -9.14 21.88
CA LEU A 283 -13.10 -9.18 22.76
C LEU A 283 -14.40 -8.80 22.04
N LEU A 284 -14.33 -7.97 21.03
CA LEU A 284 -15.45 -7.61 20.17
C LEU A 284 -15.87 -8.79 19.29
N LEU A 285 -14.90 -9.46 18.65
CA LEU A 285 -15.15 -10.61 17.77
C LEU A 285 -15.72 -11.82 18.53
N LEU A 286 -15.27 -12.02 19.77
CA LEU A 286 -15.74 -13.12 20.63
C LEU A 286 -17.13 -12.90 21.22
N GLU A 287 -17.73 -11.71 21.11
CA GLU A 287 -19.08 -11.46 21.60
C GLU A 287 -20.13 -12.10 20.68
N PRO A 288 -20.80 -13.18 21.09
CA PRO A 288 -21.72 -13.94 20.23
C PRO A 288 -23.03 -13.19 19.97
N ASN A 289 -23.44 -12.34 20.90
CA ASN A 289 -24.69 -11.61 20.79
C ASN A 289 -24.53 -10.38 19.88
N LYS A 290 -25.18 -10.40 18.71
CA LYS A 290 -25.11 -9.32 17.69
C LYS A 290 -25.43 -7.93 18.27
N ARG A 291 -26.47 -7.81 19.15
CA ARG A 291 -26.83 -6.50 19.73
C ARG A 291 -25.78 -6.00 20.71
N LYS A 292 -25.22 -6.88 21.56
CA LYS A 292 -24.11 -6.51 22.47
C LYS A 292 -22.85 -6.17 21.69
N ARG A 293 -22.52 -6.96 20.66
CA ARG A 293 -21.38 -6.72 19.78
C ARG A 293 -21.47 -5.35 19.11
N ASN A 294 -22.62 -5.00 18.53
CA ASN A 294 -22.84 -3.68 17.91
C ASN A 294 -22.72 -2.54 18.93
N LYS A 295 -23.30 -2.71 20.13
CA LYS A 295 -23.17 -1.72 21.20
C LYS A 295 -21.75 -1.53 21.66
N LYS A 296 -20.98 -2.62 21.78
CA LYS A 296 -19.55 -2.60 22.11
C LYS A 296 -18.75 -1.92 21.01
N PHE A 297 -19.00 -2.28 19.75
CA PHE A 297 -18.38 -1.65 18.58
C PHE A 297 -18.57 -0.13 18.58
N MET A 298 -19.81 0.35 18.72
CA MET A 298 -20.10 1.79 18.77
C MET A 298 -19.44 2.49 19.96
N LYS A 299 -19.30 1.80 21.11
CA LYS A 299 -18.56 2.33 22.27
C LYS A 299 -17.08 2.52 21.93
N ILE A 300 -16.47 1.55 21.26
CA ILE A 300 -15.06 1.61 20.81
C ILE A 300 -14.86 2.75 19.81
N MET A 301 -15.71 2.86 18.77
CA MET A 301 -15.65 3.94 17.78
C MET A 301 -15.79 5.32 18.43
N ASN A 302 -16.70 5.47 19.37
CA ASN A 302 -16.87 6.70 20.14
C ASN A 302 -15.67 7.03 21.04
N LEU A 303 -14.99 6.03 21.58
CA LEU A 303 -13.76 6.21 22.38
C LEU A 303 -12.64 6.72 21.48
N ILE A 304 -12.42 6.09 20.33
CA ILE A 304 -11.44 6.50 19.33
C ILE A 304 -11.71 7.93 18.84
N ALA A 305 -12.98 8.27 18.55
CA ALA A 305 -13.40 9.59 18.09
C ALA A 305 -13.22 10.74 19.12
N LYS A 306 -12.92 10.43 20.38
CA LYS A 306 -12.54 11.44 21.39
C LYS A 306 -11.08 11.88 21.24
N SER A 307 -10.23 11.05 20.65
CA SER A 307 -8.79 11.27 20.55
C SER A 307 -8.41 11.75 19.17
N VAL A 308 -8.47 13.04 18.95
CA VAL A 308 -8.18 13.68 17.67
C VAL A 308 -6.92 14.53 17.73
N VAL A 309 -6.28 14.70 16.56
CA VAL A 309 -5.13 15.59 16.38
C VAL A 309 -5.40 16.59 15.26
N PRO A 310 -4.94 17.85 15.37
CA PRO A 310 -5.15 18.85 14.33
C PRO A 310 -4.35 18.52 13.07
N ILE A 311 -4.97 18.71 11.91
CA ILE A 311 -4.30 18.65 10.61
C ILE A 311 -3.63 20.00 10.37
N ARG A 312 -2.28 19.98 10.25
CA ARG A 312 -1.46 21.15 9.96
C ARG A 312 -0.84 20.97 8.58
N SER A 313 -1.47 21.52 7.55
CA SER A 313 -1.07 21.37 6.14
C SER A 313 0.31 21.97 5.82
N GLU A 314 0.73 23.01 6.58
CA GLU A 314 1.97 23.73 6.31
C GLU A 314 3.20 23.20 7.06
N ARG A 315 3.06 22.15 7.86
CA ARG A 315 4.17 21.64 8.67
C ARG A 315 5.10 20.78 7.81
N GLN A 316 6.11 21.40 7.24
CA GLN A 316 7.25 20.71 6.64
C GLN A 316 8.29 20.42 7.74
N ASN A 317 8.51 19.14 8.07
CA ASN A 317 9.64 18.74 8.90
C ASN A 317 10.81 18.40 7.96
N PRO A 318 11.93 19.14 7.98
CA PRO A 318 13.10 18.75 7.21
C PRO A 318 13.53 17.35 7.66
N ARG A 319 13.76 16.45 6.69
CA ARG A 319 14.31 15.11 6.97
C ARG A 319 15.68 15.29 7.64
N LYS A 320 15.78 14.97 8.91
CA LYS A 320 17.10 14.78 9.54
C LYS A 320 17.63 13.45 9.02
N GLU A 321 18.75 13.47 8.31
CA GLU A 321 19.50 12.26 7.98
C GLU A 321 19.85 11.56 9.29
N ARG A 322 19.13 10.49 9.59
CA ARG A 322 19.47 9.62 10.70
C ARG A 322 20.42 8.56 10.16
N ILE A 323 21.66 8.55 10.67
CA ILE A 323 22.55 7.41 10.51
C ILE A 323 21.76 6.19 11.02
N SER A 324 21.49 5.25 10.11
CA SER A 324 20.79 4.00 10.41
C SER A 324 21.61 3.23 11.47
N ARG A 325 21.29 3.42 12.71
CA ARG A 325 21.75 2.51 13.78
C ARG A 325 20.94 1.24 13.61
N GLY A 326 21.62 0.10 13.39
CA GLY A 326 20.97 -1.20 13.29
C GLY A 326 19.95 -1.35 14.42
N LYS A 327 18.67 -1.41 14.04
CA LYS A 327 17.58 -1.62 14.98
C LYS A 327 17.70 -3.04 15.52
N TYR A 328 18.11 -3.17 16.76
CA TYR A 328 17.97 -4.35 17.61
C TYR A 328 18.69 -5.66 17.22
N LYS A 329 19.27 -6.34 18.22
CA LYS A 329 19.85 -7.69 18.08
C LYS A 329 18.77 -8.78 17.87
N THR A 330 17.52 -8.53 18.23
CA THR A 330 16.37 -9.40 18.07
C THR A 330 15.12 -8.54 17.97
N ASN A 331 14.37 -8.65 16.86
CA ASN A 331 13.10 -7.98 16.66
C ASN A 331 11.96 -8.90 17.15
N HIS A 332 11.67 -8.88 18.44
CA HIS A 332 10.50 -9.54 18.99
C HIS A 332 9.44 -8.51 19.36
N LYS A 333 8.18 -8.80 19.06
CA LYS A 333 7.06 -8.03 19.59
C LYS A 333 7.15 -8.05 21.11
N ARG A 334 7.11 -6.89 21.72
CA ARG A 334 6.97 -6.83 23.18
C ARG A 334 5.62 -7.44 23.52
N CYS A 335 5.61 -8.45 24.37
CA CYS A 335 4.38 -8.87 25.05
C CYS A 335 3.89 -7.66 25.85
N LEU A 336 2.67 -7.25 25.57
CA LEU A 336 1.99 -6.21 26.35
C LEU A 336 1.62 -6.76 27.71
#